data_0f31b9f9bba0808be7752143f2e3c387
#
_entry.id   0f31b9f9bba0808be7752143f2e3c387
#
_cell.length_a   1.000
_cell.length_b   1.000
_cell.length_c   1.000
_cell.angle_alpha   90.00
_cell.angle_beta   90.00
_cell.angle_gamma   90.00
#
_symmetry.space_group_name_H-M   'P 1'
#
loop_
_entity.id
_entity.type
_entity.pdbx_description
1 polymer ?
#
loop_
_entity_poly.entity_id
_entity_poly.type
_entity_poly.pdbx_seq_one_letter_code
_entity_poly.pdbx_strand_id
1 'polypeptide(L)'
;MKITLVGMGSGTYAGLTVAGAQAVRRAGYIIGARRLLDALPDECAPDRAALYKTDEILALLREKQGVETVVLFSGDTGFYSGAPALCRALDAAGLAYTVEPGVSSVQLLAAALGRPWQDWRLVSAHGCDCDAAAQCRAGQPTFFLTGGRETPATLCARLAEAGYGDAAATVGENLGAAAQRLVPGTVAALAQQQFAPLSVLLVERCPAPLRRTPGLPDEAFIRGKTPMTKQEVRAAVLAKLAVQSGDTLWDVGAGTGSVSVEMALAAPWGRVFSAECNADACELIRANRAKFGVHNLHLTEGRAPEALADWPAPDAVFIGGSKGNLRTIVDAALAANPDARLCISAIALETLQEAVAALTAHGLAAQVTQIAVSRTKAAGSLHLLMANNPIFLVVRE
;
A
#
# COMPACT_ATOMS: atom_id res chain seq x y z
N MET A 1 -15.63 23.26 32.59
CA MET A 1 -14.28 22.67 32.45
C MET A 1 -13.78 23.07 31.08
N LYS A 2 -12.56 23.59 30.95
CA LYS A 2 -11.96 23.91 29.67
C LYS A 2 -10.90 22.86 29.35
N ILE A 3 -11.13 22.08 28.32
CA ILE A 3 -10.20 21.05 27.81
C ILE A 3 -9.55 21.60 26.56
N THR A 4 -8.22 21.55 26.49
CA THR A 4 -7.48 21.94 25.28
C THR A 4 -6.55 20.80 24.87
N LEU A 5 -6.70 20.33 23.62
CA LEU A 5 -5.83 19.34 23.02
C LEU A 5 -4.72 20.10 22.27
N VAL A 6 -3.46 19.86 22.61
CA VAL A 6 -2.34 20.68 22.10
C VAL A 6 -1.33 19.78 21.39
N GLY A 7 -1.01 20.10 20.14
CA GLY A 7 0.12 19.54 19.40
C GLY A 7 1.43 20.18 19.87
N MET A 8 2.36 19.36 20.36
CA MET A 8 3.63 19.86 20.94
C MET A 8 4.77 19.92 19.91
N GLY A 9 4.48 19.84 18.63
CA GLY A 9 5.47 19.97 17.57
C GLY A 9 6.61 18.97 17.72
N SER A 10 7.84 19.46 17.77
CA SER A 10 9.05 18.65 17.99
C SER A 10 9.08 17.88 19.32
N GLY A 11 8.10 18.09 20.18
CA GLY A 11 8.08 17.54 21.53
C GLY A 11 8.89 18.35 22.55
N THR A 12 9.29 19.57 22.20
CA THR A 12 9.94 20.54 23.09
C THR A 12 8.98 21.70 23.41
N TYR A 13 9.17 22.36 24.53
CA TYR A 13 8.36 23.54 24.86
C TYR A 13 8.50 24.67 23.84
N ALA A 14 9.69 24.85 23.29
CA ALA A 14 9.98 25.85 22.25
C ALA A 14 9.30 25.49 20.89
N GLY A 15 8.91 24.26 20.69
CA GLY A 15 8.19 23.79 19.49
C GLY A 15 6.68 24.02 19.52
N LEU A 16 6.13 24.53 20.64
CA LEU A 16 4.72 24.87 20.76
C LEU A 16 4.38 26.10 19.91
N THR A 17 3.17 26.14 19.38
CA THR A 17 2.59 27.40 18.90
C THR A 17 2.40 28.37 20.05
N VAL A 18 2.30 29.67 19.76
CA VAL A 18 2.04 30.69 20.80
C VAL A 18 0.75 30.37 21.56
N ALA A 19 -0.31 29.96 20.86
CA ALA A 19 -1.58 29.59 21.48
C ALA A 19 -1.44 28.31 22.35
N GLY A 20 -0.73 27.30 21.88
CA GLY A 20 -0.44 26.09 22.66
C GLY A 20 0.38 26.38 23.92
N ALA A 21 1.41 27.21 23.82
CA ALA A 21 2.22 27.63 24.99
C ALA A 21 1.38 28.40 25.99
N GLN A 22 0.48 29.28 25.54
CA GLN A 22 -0.44 30.01 26.43
C GLN A 22 -1.43 29.03 27.11
N ALA A 23 -1.96 28.03 26.39
CA ALA A 23 -2.83 27.03 26.98
C ALA A 23 -2.10 26.23 28.07
N VAL A 24 -0.88 25.78 27.78
CA VAL A 24 -0.03 25.05 28.74
C VAL A 24 0.26 25.88 30.03
N ARG A 25 0.57 27.15 29.84
CA ARG A 25 0.84 28.06 31.02
C ARG A 25 -0.38 28.29 31.92
N ARG A 26 -1.59 28.32 31.34
CA ARG A 26 -2.83 28.53 32.08
C ARG A 26 -3.39 27.24 32.67
N ALA A 27 -2.93 26.09 32.22
CA ALA A 27 -3.45 24.81 32.67
C ALA A 27 -3.18 24.60 34.16
N GLY A 28 -4.23 24.19 34.88
CA GLY A 28 -4.09 23.67 36.23
C GLY A 28 -3.71 22.20 36.26
N TYR A 29 -3.91 21.50 35.13
CA TYR A 29 -3.59 20.09 34.99
C TYR A 29 -3.11 19.77 33.57
N ILE A 30 -2.06 18.96 33.45
CA ILE A 30 -1.54 18.55 32.11
C ILE A 30 -1.46 17.03 32.01
N ILE A 31 -1.98 16.48 30.90
CA ILE A 31 -1.94 15.05 30.56
C ILE A 31 -1.11 14.88 29.30
N GLY A 32 -0.29 13.83 29.23
CA GLY A 32 0.47 13.51 28.02
C GLY A 32 1.45 12.38 28.23
N ALA A 33 2.11 11.97 27.16
CA ALA A 33 3.20 10.99 27.27
C ALA A 33 4.34 11.55 28.15
N ARG A 34 4.98 10.68 28.95
CA ARG A 34 6.06 11.05 29.90
C ARG A 34 7.08 12.00 29.25
N ARG A 35 7.57 11.64 28.06
CA ARG A 35 8.55 12.43 27.30
C ARG A 35 8.10 13.89 27.05
N LEU A 36 6.80 14.12 26.78
CA LEU A 36 6.26 15.46 26.53
C LEU A 36 6.15 16.26 27.83
N LEU A 37 5.78 15.59 28.94
CA LEU A 37 5.71 16.20 30.25
C LEU A 37 7.09 16.60 30.76
N ASP A 38 8.09 15.76 30.54
CA ASP A 38 9.48 16.02 30.96
C ASP A 38 10.15 17.17 30.19
N ALA A 39 9.60 17.53 29.04
CA ALA A 39 10.07 18.64 28.21
C ALA A 39 9.41 19.99 28.57
N LEU A 40 8.48 20.01 29.51
CA LEU A 40 7.85 21.25 30.00
C LEU A 40 8.68 21.88 31.08
N PRO A 41 8.76 23.23 31.12
CA PRO A 41 9.30 23.98 32.29
C PRO A 41 8.60 23.61 33.60
N ASP A 42 9.31 23.69 34.72
CA ASP A 42 8.78 23.33 36.04
C ASP A 42 7.63 24.22 36.49
N GLU A 43 7.61 25.48 36.00
CA GLU A 43 6.54 26.42 36.26
C GLU A 43 5.21 26.11 35.52
N CYS A 44 5.22 25.20 34.55
CA CYS A 44 4.02 24.81 33.84
C CYS A 44 3.30 23.69 34.58
N ALA A 45 2.15 23.98 35.14
CA ALA A 45 1.24 23.14 35.92
C ALA A 45 1.93 22.16 36.90
N PRO A 46 1.74 22.31 38.18
CA PRO A 46 2.32 21.42 39.20
C PRO A 46 1.76 19.99 39.09
N ASP A 47 0.51 19.84 38.60
CA ASP A 47 -0.18 18.57 38.50
C ASP A 47 -0.08 18.03 37.06
N ARG A 48 0.56 16.86 36.88
CA ARG A 48 0.78 16.19 35.59
C ARG A 48 0.44 14.72 35.67
N ALA A 49 -0.16 14.15 34.60
CA ALA A 49 -0.40 12.71 34.46
C ALA A 49 0.21 12.17 33.20
N ALA A 50 1.02 11.10 33.31
CA ALA A 50 1.64 10.41 32.20
C ALA A 50 0.69 9.35 31.62
N LEU A 51 -0.26 9.79 30.77
CA LEU A 51 -1.24 8.95 30.09
C LEU A 51 -1.21 9.18 28.59
N TYR A 52 -1.55 8.15 27.81
CA TYR A 52 -1.64 8.21 26.35
C TYR A 52 -2.84 7.44 25.78
N LYS A 53 -3.50 6.58 26.57
CA LYS A 53 -4.69 5.86 26.12
C LYS A 53 -5.93 6.70 26.27
N THR A 54 -6.77 6.74 25.25
CA THR A 54 -7.98 7.56 25.19
C THR A 54 -8.91 7.31 26.37
N ASP A 55 -9.14 6.06 26.76
CA ASP A 55 -10.07 5.71 27.83
C ASP A 55 -9.56 6.18 29.21
N GLU A 56 -8.25 6.04 29.47
CA GLU A 56 -7.62 6.49 30.70
C GLU A 56 -7.65 8.01 30.80
N ILE A 57 -7.39 8.72 29.69
CA ILE A 57 -7.47 10.20 29.63
C ILE A 57 -8.91 10.66 29.89
N LEU A 58 -9.90 10.03 29.22
CA LEU A 58 -11.31 10.41 29.38
C LEU A 58 -11.80 10.18 30.81
N ALA A 59 -11.40 9.08 31.46
CA ALA A 59 -11.74 8.80 32.86
C ALA A 59 -11.19 9.90 33.78
N LEU A 60 -9.90 10.25 33.61
CA LEU A 60 -9.27 11.30 34.41
C LEU A 60 -9.90 12.69 34.19
N LEU A 61 -10.25 13.02 32.92
CA LEU A 61 -10.93 14.29 32.61
C LEU A 61 -12.30 14.41 33.31
N ARG A 62 -13.02 13.30 33.48
CA ARG A 62 -14.28 13.28 34.23
C ARG A 62 -14.09 13.52 35.74
N GLU A 63 -12.99 13.07 36.30
CA GLU A 63 -12.65 13.28 37.70
C GLU A 63 -12.18 14.73 37.98
N LYS A 64 -11.48 15.35 37.04
CA LYS A 64 -10.89 16.70 37.15
C LYS A 64 -11.85 17.83 36.75
N GLN A 65 -13.15 17.68 37.00
CA GLN A 65 -14.14 18.70 36.65
C GLN A 65 -13.82 20.05 37.32
N GLY A 66 -13.92 21.14 36.56
CA GLY A 66 -13.66 22.50 37.04
C GLY A 66 -12.22 23.00 36.86
N VAL A 67 -11.27 22.12 36.52
CA VAL A 67 -9.87 22.49 36.28
C VAL A 67 -9.62 22.70 34.77
N GLU A 68 -8.90 23.78 34.40
CA GLU A 68 -8.43 23.98 33.03
C GLU A 68 -7.36 22.92 32.72
N THR A 69 -7.67 22.00 31.80
CA THR A 69 -6.83 20.83 31.54
C THR A 69 -6.33 20.82 30.10
N VAL A 70 -5.03 20.60 29.94
CA VAL A 70 -4.37 20.42 28.63
C VAL A 70 -4.01 18.96 28.42
N VAL A 71 -4.28 18.43 27.21
CA VAL A 71 -3.81 17.12 26.78
C VAL A 71 -2.80 17.32 25.65
N LEU A 72 -1.56 16.86 25.86
CA LEU A 72 -0.45 17.01 24.92
C LEU A 72 -0.34 15.84 23.97
N PHE A 73 -0.14 16.16 22.71
CA PHE A 73 0.16 15.21 21.64
C PHE A 73 1.50 15.54 20.98
N SER A 74 2.21 14.51 20.51
CA SER A 74 3.45 14.69 19.75
C SER A 74 3.12 15.18 18.33
N GLY A 75 3.90 16.08 17.79
CA GLY A 75 3.70 16.61 16.44
C GLY A 75 2.46 17.49 16.36
N ASP A 76 1.70 17.33 15.30
CA ASP A 76 0.42 17.99 15.03
C ASP A 76 -0.75 17.11 15.48
N THR A 77 -1.82 17.73 15.94
CA THR A 77 -3.04 17.04 16.43
C THR A 77 -3.80 16.32 15.32
N GLY A 78 -3.66 16.73 14.06
CA GLY A 78 -4.34 16.14 12.90
C GLY A 78 -3.49 15.17 12.09
N PHE A 79 -2.17 15.10 12.32
CA PHE A 79 -1.27 14.30 11.51
C PHE A 79 -0.90 12.97 12.20
N TYR A 80 -1.62 11.89 11.87
CA TYR A 80 -1.44 10.54 12.46
C TYR A 80 -1.36 10.55 14.01
N SER A 81 -2.16 11.40 14.63
CA SER A 81 -2.17 11.63 16.08
C SER A 81 -3.27 10.82 16.78
N GLY A 82 -3.13 10.61 18.09
CA GLY A 82 -4.19 10.10 18.95
C GLY A 82 -5.32 11.11 19.22
N ALA A 83 -5.13 12.40 18.91
CA ALA A 83 -6.12 13.45 19.19
C ALA A 83 -7.49 13.21 18.54
N PRO A 84 -7.63 12.76 17.27
CA PRO A 84 -8.93 12.45 16.68
C PRO A 84 -9.72 11.37 17.41
N ALA A 85 -9.05 10.38 18.02
CA ALA A 85 -9.72 9.37 18.84
C ALA A 85 -10.25 9.95 20.13
N LEU A 86 -9.47 10.81 20.77
CA LEU A 86 -9.90 11.51 21.98
C LEU A 86 -11.03 12.51 21.68
N CYS A 87 -10.97 13.24 20.55
CA CYS A 87 -12.08 14.12 20.12
C CYS A 87 -13.40 13.37 20.04
N ARG A 88 -13.43 12.23 19.35
CA ARG A 88 -14.65 11.39 19.25
C ARG A 88 -15.15 10.93 20.62
N ALA A 89 -14.23 10.58 21.53
CA ALA A 89 -14.61 10.16 22.89
C ALA A 89 -15.16 11.32 23.73
N LEU A 90 -14.62 12.53 23.58
CA LEU A 90 -15.12 13.75 24.24
C LEU A 90 -16.48 14.17 23.68
N ASP A 91 -16.67 14.12 22.36
CA ASP A 91 -17.96 14.38 21.70
C ASP A 91 -19.04 13.41 22.23
N ALA A 92 -18.73 12.10 22.27
CA ALA A 92 -19.63 11.08 22.81
C ALA A 92 -19.95 11.28 24.30
N ALA A 93 -19.03 11.91 25.06
CA ALA A 93 -19.21 12.23 26.47
C ALA A 93 -19.90 13.60 26.72
N GLY A 94 -20.20 14.37 25.66
CA GLY A 94 -20.77 15.72 25.77
C GLY A 94 -19.81 16.73 26.41
N LEU A 95 -18.50 16.52 26.32
CA LEU A 95 -17.48 17.39 26.91
C LEU A 95 -16.94 18.38 25.87
N ALA A 96 -17.08 19.68 26.12
CA ALA A 96 -16.55 20.71 25.24
C ALA A 96 -15.01 20.79 25.33
N TYR A 97 -14.37 20.95 24.20
CA TYR A 97 -12.90 21.06 24.06
C TYR A 97 -12.50 22.03 22.95
N THR A 98 -11.24 22.43 22.95
CA THR A 98 -10.59 23.14 21.84
C THR A 98 -9.36 22.36 21.38
N VAL A 99 -8.97 22.54 20.12
CA VAL A 99 -7.80 21.89 19.54
C VAL A 99 -6.82 22.95 19.06
N GLU A 100 -5.60 22.90 19.55
CA GLU A 100 -4.48 23.73 19.11
C GLU A 100 -3.52 22.88 18.26
N PRO A 101 -3.23 23.28 17.03
CA PRO A 101 -2.34 22.54 16.15
C PRO A 101 -0.89 22.57 16.65
N GLY A 102 -0.08 21.65 16.15
CA GLY A 102 1.37 21.66 16.31
C GLY A 102 2.08 21.55 14.98
N VAL A 103 3.40 21.71 14.96
CA VAL A 103 4.21 21.50 13.78
C VAL A 103 4.47 20.00 13.62
N SER A 104 4.05 19.40 12.49
CA SER A 104 4.25 17.97 12.24
C SER A 104 5.69 17.65 11.85
N SER A 105 6.09 16.39 12.00
CA SER A 105 7.43 15.92 11.60
C SER A 105 7.69 16.06 10.10
N VAL A 106 6.65 16.00 9.25
CA VAL A 106 6.80 16.26 7.82
C VAL A 106 7.19 17.71 7.54
N GLN A 107 6.58 18.66 8.24
CA GLN A 107 6.93 20.09 8.11
C GLN A 107 8.34 20.37 8.63
N LEU A 108 8.71 19.76 9.75
CA LEU A 108 10.06 19.90 10.33
C LEU A 108 11.12 19.33 9.37
N LEU A 109 10.87 18.15 8.77
CA LEU A 109 11.78 17.57 7.78
C LEU A 109 11.88 18.45 6.52
N ALA A 110 10.76 18.93 6.00
CA ALA A 110 10.71 19.79 4.82
C ALA A 110 11.50 21.09 5.04
N ALA A 111 11.32 21.73 6.21
CA ALA A 111 12.05 22.92 6.60
C ALA A 111 13.56 22.63 6.71
N ALA A 112 13.95 21.52 7.36
CA ALA A 112 15.33 21.13 7.51
C ALA A 112 16.03 20.81 6.16
N LEU A 113 15.25 20.33 5.17
CA LEU A 113 15.73 20.07 3.82
C LEU A 113 15.65 21.30 2.90
N GLY A 114 14.99 22.38 3.32
CA GLY A 114 14.74 23.57 2.48
C GLY A 114 13.83 23.26 1.27
N ARG A 115 12.89 22.33 1.39
CA ARG A 115 12.04 21.84 0.29
C ARG A 115 10.56 21.89 0.64
N PRO A 116 9.68 22.15 -0.35
CA PRO A 116 8.23 21.98 -0.17
C PRO A 116 7.87 20.50 -0.04
N TRP A 117 6.79 20.21 0.67
CA TRP A 117 6.32 18.84 0.93
C TRP A 117 4.93 18.52 0.31
N GLN A 118 4.31 19.47 -0.39
CA GLN A 118 2.99 19.27 -0.99
C GLN A 118 2.95 18.13 -2.02
N ASP A 119 4.09 17.84 -2.66
CA ASP A 119 4.21 16.76 -3.63
C ASP A 119 4.66 15.42 -3.01
N TRP A 120 4.84 15.38 -1.69
CA TRP A 120 5.22 14.16 -1.00
C TRP A 120 4.00 13.30 -0.73
N ARG A 121 4.16 12.01 -0.94
CA ARG A 121 3.21 11.04 -0.43
C ARG A 121 3.46 10.86 1.06
N LEU A 122 2.42 11.00 1.87
CA LEU A 122 2.50 10.87 3.33
C LEU A 122 1.97 9.51 3.75
N VAL A 123 2.78 8.75 4.48
CA VAL A 123 2.47 7.39 4.92
C VAL A 123 2.81 7.23 6.38
N SER A 124 1.89 6.65 7.16
CA SER A 124 2.22 6.20 8.51
C SER A 124 2.64 4.74 8.48
N ALA A 125 3.83 4.47 8.98
CA ALA A 125 4.30 3.14 9.34
C ALA A 125 4.38 2.99 10.87
N HIS A 126 3.92 3.99 11.64
CA HIS A 126 3.94 3.98 13.08
C HIS A 126 2.84 3.08 13.65
N GLY A 127 3.21 1.93 14.19
CA GLY A 127 2.28 1.00 14.83
C GLY A 127 1.37 0.21 13.90
N CYS A 128 1.63 0.21 12.58
CA CYS A 128 0.89 -0.58 11.59
C CYS A 128 1.83 -1.18 10.56
N ASP A 129 1.43 -2.32 9.99
CA ASP A 129 2.15 -2.92 8.87
C ASP A 129 2.08 -2.01 7.65
N CYS A 130 3.23 -1.75 7.03
CA CYS A 130 3.35 -0.89 5.87
C CYS A 130 4.07 -1.61 4.74
N ASP A 131 3.41 -1.77 3.59
CA ASP A 131 4.08 -2.15 2.35
C ASP A 131 4.79 -0.93 1.75
N ALA A 132 6.02 -0.67 2.22
CA ALA A 132 6.81 0.47 1.79
C ALA A 132 7.05 0.48 0.27
N ALA A 133 7.23 -0.70 -0.36
CA ALA A 133 7.46 -0.81 -1.79
C ALA A 133 6.23 -0.36 -2.61
N ALA A 134 5.04 -0.80 -2.21
CA ALA A 134 3.79 -0.34 -2.82
C ALA A 134 3.64 1.18 -2.70
N GLN A 135 3.94 1.74 -1.52
CA GLN A 135 3.83 3.18 -1.28
C GLN A 135 4.77 4.01 -2.18
N CYS A 136 6.01 3.57 -2.36
CA CYS A 136 7.01 4.24 -3.21
C CYS A 136 6.73 4.09 -4.71
N ARG A 137 5.94 3.10 -5.12
CA ARG A 137 5.62 2.83 -6.53
C ARG A 137 4.86 3.96 -7.24
N ALA A 138 4.24 4.86 -6.49
CA ALA A 138 3.55 6.04 -7.05
C ALA A 138 4.48 7.01 -7.81
N GLY A 139 5.80 6.85 -7.70
CA GLY A 139 6.78 7.70 -8.36
C GLY A 139 6.83 9.12 -7.80
N GLN A 140 6.39 9.31 -6.55
CA GLN A 140 6.48 10.55 -5.78
C GLN A 140 7.47 10.37 -4.63
N PRO A 141 8.13 11.44 -4.15
CA PRO A 141 8.84 11.36 -2.88
C PRO A 141 7.87 10.88 -1.79
N THR A 142 8.27 9.88 -1.02
CA THR A 142 7.40 9.27 -0.03
C THR A 142 7.96 9.46 1.37
N PHE A 143 7.21 10.20 2.19
CA PHE A 143 7.50 10.40 3.59
C PHE A 143 6.85 9.29 4.43
N PHE A 144 7.65 8.65 5.28
CA PHE A 144 7.19 7.65 6.25
C PHE A 144 7.34 8.19 7.67
N LEU A 145 6.22 8.26 8.38
CA LEU A 145 6.23 8.40 9.83
C LEU A 145 6.57 7.03 10.43
N THR A 146 7.72 6.90 11.05
CA THR A 146 8.24 5.64 11.60
C THR A 146 8.01 5.53 13.11
N GLY A 147 8.06 4.30 13.65
CA GLY A 147 7.98 4.06 15.08
C GLY A 147 7.63 2.61 15.42
N GLY A 148 7.96 2.18 16.63
CA GLY A 148 7.79 0.80 17.06
C GLY A 148 8.69 -0.16 16.28
N ARG A 149 8.10 -1.16 15.61
CA ARG A 149 8.85 -2.13 14.79
C ARG A 149 9.28 -1.57 13.43
N GLU A 150 8.58 -0.54 12.94
CA GLU A 150 8.80 0.09 11.65
C GLU A 150 9.80 1.24 11.78
N THR A 151 11.07 0.89 11.84
CA THR A 151 12.18 1.84 11.88
C THR A 151 12.57 2.27 10.45
N PRO A 152 13.30 3.40 10.27
CA PRO A 152 13.85 3.74 8.96
C PRO A 152 14.68 2.61 8.34
N ALA A 153 15.49 1.91 9.14
CA ALA A 153 16.33 0.81 8.68
C ALA A 153 15.48 -0.39 8.18
N THR A 154 14.44 -0.79 8.93
CA THR A 154 13.56 -1.89 8.52
C THR A 154 12.78 -1.59 7.24
N LEU A 155 12.29 -0.35 7.09
CA LEU A 155 11.64 0.10 5.85
C LEU A 155 12.63 0.10 4.68
N CYS A 156 13.84 0.62 4.88
CA CYS A 156 14.89 0.62 3.86
C CYS A 156 15.32 -0.80 3.47
N ALA A 157 15.42 -1.75 4.41
CA ALA A 157 15.75 -3.14 4.10
C ALA A 157 14.70 -3.76 3.16
N ARG A 158 13.41 -3.61 3.48
CA ARG A 158 12.31 -4.08 2.61
C ARG A 158 12.27 -3.39 1.25
N LEU A 159 12.58 -2.10 1.21
CA LEU A 159 12.70 -1.36 -0.06
C LEU A 159 13.89 -1.84 -0.90
N ALA A 160 15.02 -2.16 -0.28
CA ALA A 160 16.19 -2.72 -0.98
C ALA A 160 15.88 -4.11 -1.55
N GLU A 161 15.24 -5.00 -0.77
CA GLU A 161 14.75 -6.30 -1.23
C GLU A 161 13.75 -6.16 -2.39
N ALA A 162 12.97 -5.09 -2.38
CA ALA A 162 12.04 -4.74 -3.44
C ALA A 162 12.69 -4.08 -4.68
N GLY A 163 14.02 -4.01 -4.75
CA GLY A 163 14.74 -3.47 -5.90
C GLY A 163 14.91 -1.95 -5.91
N TYR A 164 14.58 -1.25 -4.80
CA TYR A 164 14.77 0.21 -4.67
C TYR A 164 16.06 0.58 -3.93
N GLY A 165 17.03 -0.34 -3.86
CA GLY A 165 18.28 -0.14 -3.09
C GLY A 165 19.06 1.11 -3.46
N ASP A 166 19.09 1.49 -4.74
CA ASP A 166 19.80 2.66 -5.26
C ASP A 166 19.01 3.98 -5.12
N ALA A 167 17.74 3.92 -4.69
CA ALA A 167 16.94 5.12 -4.51
C ALA A 167 17.55 6.00 -3.40
N ALA A 168 17.65 7.30 -3.66
CA ALA A 168 18.08 8.26 -2.65
C ALA A 168 17.02 8.38 -1.54
N ALA A 169 17.47 8.47 -0.30
CA ALA A 169 16.60 8.67 0.85
C ALA A 169 17.29 9.52 1.92
N THR A 170 16.51 10.08 2.82
CA THR A 170 17.00 10.85 3.96
C THR A 170 16.25 10.46 5.22
N VAL A 171 16.98 10.14 6.27
CA VAL A 171 16.42 9.95 7.61
C VAL A 171 16.58 11.26 8.38
N GLY A 172 15.46 11.74 8.96
CA GLY A 172 15.46 12.87 9.89
C GLY A 172 15.30 12.35 11.30
N GLU A 173 16.27 12.62 12.18
CA GLU A 173 16.26 12.21 13.57
C GLU A 173 16.09 13.44 14.48
N ASN A 174 15.27 13.27 15.53
CA ASN A 174 15.04 14.30 16.57
C ASN A 174 14.74 15.68 16.00
N LEU A 175 13.94 15.75 14.95
CA LEU A 175 13.65 16.99 14.21
C LEU A 175 13.14 18.10 15.13
N GLY A 176 13.71 19.30 15.01
CA GLY A 176 13.38 20.47 15.81
C GLY A 176 13.93 20.44 17.24
N ALA A 177 14.76 19.46 17.60
CA ALA A 177 15.49 19.42 18.88
C ALA A 177 16.99 19.71 18.68
N ALA A 178 17.70 19.98 19.77
CA ALA A 178 19.15 20.23 19.73
C ALA A 178 19.97 19.04 19.14
N ALA A 179 19.45 17.83 19.29
CA ALA A 179 20.05 16.61 18.73
C ALA A 179 19.56 16.28 17.32
N GLN A 180 19.01 17.24 16.59
CA GLN A 180 18.56 17.04 15.22
C GLN A 180 19.69 16.59 14.32
N ARG A 181 19.44 15.55 13.53
CA ARG A 181 20.38 15.04 12.52
C ARG A 181 19.65 14.67 11.23
N LEU A 182 20.20 15.05 10.10
CA LEU A 182 19.77 14.58 8.78
C LEU A 182 20.81 13.58 8.27
N VAL A 183 20.38 12.40 7.87
CA VAL A 183 21.25 11.33 7.35
C VAL A 183 20.81 11.01 5.93
N PRO A 184 21.42 11.65 4.92
CA PRO A 184 21.19 11.30 3.52
C PRO A 184 21.94 10.03 3.15
N GLY A 185 21.43 9.28 2.17
CA GLY A 185 22.08 8.08 1.65
C GLY A 185 21.23 7.40 0.59
N THR A 186 21.67 6.22 0.17
CA THR A 186 20.82 5.31 -0.59
C THR A 186 20.02 4.44 0.35
N VAL A 187 18.88 3.94 -0.12
CA VAL A 187 18.03 2.99 0.63
C VAL A 187 18.86 1.80 1.14
N ALA A 188 19.73 1.22 0.28
CA ALA A 188 20.59 0.10 0.68
C ALA A 188 21.59 0.48 1.78
N ALA A 189 22.19 1.67 1.73
CA ALA A 189 23.12 2.13 2.74
C ALA A 189 22.45 2.46 4.08
N LEU A 190 21.25 3.04 4.04
CA LEU A 190 20.48 3.38 5.24
C LEU A 190 19.90 2.12 5.91
N ALA A 191 19.62 1.05 5.16
CA ALA A 191 19.18 -0.23 5.70
C ALA A 191 20.17 -0.86 6.69
N GLN A 192 21.46 -0.50 6.60
CA GLN A 192 22.54 -1.05 7.44
C GLN A 192 22.88 -0.17 8.65
N GLN A 193 22.12 0.91 8.88
CA GLN A 193 22.39 1.87 9.95
C GLN A 193 21.36 1.74 11.09
N GLN A 194 21.74 2.30 12.24
CA GLN A 194 20.85 2.47 13.37
C GLN A 194 20.47 3.94 13.53
N PHE A 195 19.23 4.18 13.88
CA PHE A 195 18.65 5.51 14.01
C PHE A 195 18.02 5.72 15.38
N ALA A 196 17.90 6.98 15.78
CA ALA A 196 17.21 7.34 17.01
C ALA A 196 15.73 6.93 16.97
N PRO A 197 15.10 6.63 18.12
CA PRO A 197 13.69 6.25 18.16
C PRO A 197 12.72 7.28 17.56
N LEU A 198 13.07 8.56 17.65
CA LEU A 198 12.31 9.66 17.06
C LEU A 198 12.87 9.99 15.67
N SER A 199 12.53 9.18 14.71
CA SER A 199 13.00 9.32 13.32
C SER A 199 11.85 9.29 12.33
N VAL A 200 12.09 9.85 11.17
CA VAL A 200 11.24 9.77 9.98
C VAL A 200 12.10 9.47 8.76
N LEU A 201 11.50 8.90 7.73
CA LEU A 201 12.19 8.55 6.49
C LEU A 201 11.52 9.26 5.31
N LEU A 202 12.31 9.94 4.49
CA LEU A 202 11.90 10.40 3.17
C LEU A 202 12.66 9.57 2.13
N VAL A 203 11.91 8.85 1.31
CA VAL A 203 12.45 8.17 0.13
C VAL A 203 12.15 9.05 -1.06
N GLU A 204 13.18 9.36 -1.84
CA GLU A 204 13.03 10.17 -3.04
C GLU A 204 12.25 9.42 -4.11
N ARG A 205 11.94 10.10 -5.20
CA ARG A 205 11.17 9.52 -6.29
C ARG A 205 11.82 8.22 -6.79
N CYS A 206 11.15 7.11 -6.54
CA CYS A 206 11.49 5.84 -7.15
C CYS A 206 11.07 5.82 -8.62
N PRO A 207 11.78 5.10 -9.51
CA PRO A 207 11.36 4.95 -10.88
C PRO A 207 9.93 4.42 -10.93
N ALA A 208 9.01 5.19 -11.51
CA ALA A 208 7.66 4.70 -11.76
C ALA A 208 7.74 3.58 -12.82
N PRO A 209 6.89 2.54 -12.74
CA PRO A 209 6.79 1.57 -13.81
C PRO A 209 6.49 2.31 -15.12
N LEU A 210 7.23 1.96 -16.17
CA LEU A 210 7.28 2.67 -17.46
C LEU A 210 5.92 2.85 -18.14
N ARG A 211 4.92 2.04 -17.80
CA ARG A 211 3.59 2.08 -18.41
C ARG A 211 2.54 1.52 -17.46
N ARG A 212 1.43 2.28 -17.28
CA ARG A 212 0.26 1.85 -16.48
C ARG A 212 -0.91 1.35 -17.33
N THR A 213 -0.87 1.58 -18.65
CA THR A 213 -1.93 1.13 -19.56
C THR A 213 -1.71 -0.33 -19.95
N PRO A 214 -2.74 -1.19 -19.97
CA PRO A 214 -2.66 -2.57 -20.40
C PRO A 214 -2.12 -2.73 -21.82
N GLY A 215 -1.56 -3.89 -22.13
CA GLY A 215 -1.06 -4.25 -23.44
C GLY A 215 0.40 -3.89 -23.65
N LEU A 216 1.27 -4.22 -22.71
CA LEU A 216 2.72 -4.19 -22.91
C LEU A 216 3.12 -5.05 -24.10
N PRO A 217 4.13 -4.65 -24.91
CA PRO A 217 4.62 -5.47 -26.01
C PRO A 217 5.06 -6.86 -25.53
N ASP A 218 4.82 -7.90 -26.33
CA ASP A 218 5.21 -9.27 -25.99
C ASP A 218 6.72 -9.41 -25.78
N GLU A 219 7.52 -8.59 -26.46
CA GLU A 219 8.98 -8.54 -26.40
C GLU A 219 9.49 -7.93 -25.08
N ALA A 220 8.62 -7.22 -24.36
CA ALA A 220 8.97 -6.67 -23.05
C ALA A 220 9.11 -7.76 -21.99
N PHE A 221 8.51 -8.94 -22.18
CA PHE A 221 8.55 -10.04 -21.22
C PHE A 221 9.73 -10.99 -21.49
N ILE A 222 10.25 -11.58 -20.40
CA ILE A 222 11.15 -12.73 -20.48
C ILE A 222 10.28 -13.93 -20.83
N ARG A 223 10.65 -14.64 -21.93
CA ARG A 223 9.90 -15.75 -22.49
C ARG A 223 10.75 -17.01 -22.52
N GLY A 224 10.09 -18.15 -22.46
CA GLY A 224 10.67 -19.48 -22.60
C GLY A 224 9.81 -20.34 -23.53
N LYS A 225 9.74 -21.63 -23.23
CA LYS A 225 8.88 -22.58 -23.97
C LYS A 225 7.40 -22.49 -23.55
N THR A 226 7.12 -21.93 -22.39
CA THR A 226 5.77 -21.76 -21.87
C THR A 226 4.96 -20.80 -22.73
N PRO A 227 3.75 -21.18 -23.17
CA PRO A 227 2.86 -20.28 -23.90
C PRO A 227 2.60 -19.00 -23.12
N MET A 228 2.52 -17.87 -23.82
CA MET A 228 2.23 -16.56 -23.25
C MET A 228 0.99 -15.95 -23.87
N THR A 229 0.07 -15.48 -23.06
CA THR A 229 -1.08 -14.66 -23.50
C THR A 229 -0.58 -13.43 -24.24
N LYS A 230 -1.05 -13.20 -25.47
CA LYS A 230 -0.55 -12.13 -26.34
C LYS A 230 -1.05 -10.76 -25.92
N GLN A 231 -0.33 -9.73 -26.33
CA GLN A 231 -0.55 -8.32 -25.96
C GLN A 231 -2.02 -7.89 -26.04
N GLU A 232 -2.69 -8.13 -27.17
CA GLU A 232 -4.06 -7.71 -27.43
C GLU A 232 -5.06 -8.43 -26.50
N VAL A 233 -4.80 -9.71 -26.24
CA VAL A 233 -5.62 -10.52 -25.34
C VAL A 233 -5.41 -10.07 -23.89
N ARG A 234 -4.16 -9.80 -23.46
CA ARG A 234 -3.89 -9.29 -22.12
C ARG A 234 -4.61 -7.96 -21.89
N ALA A 235 -4.52 -7.02 -22.85
CA ALA A 235 -5.22 -5.75 -22.77
C ALA A 235 -6.73 -5.93 -22.60
N ALA A 236 -7.32 -6.86 -23.37
CA ALA A 236 -8.74 -7.17 -23.30
C ALA A 236 -9.12 -7.82 -21.95
N VAL A 237 -8.29 -8.73 -21.42
CA VAL A 237 -8.50 -9.37 -20.09
C VAL A 237 -8.59 -8.31 -19.00
N LEU A 238 -7.62 -7.38 -18.92
CA LEU A 238 -7.62 -6.35 -17.90
C LEU A 238 -8.82 -5.39 -18.04
N ALA A 239 -9.19 -5.06 -19.28
CA ALA A 239 -10.36 -4.24 -19.56
C ALA A 239 -11.67 -4.94 -19.13
N LYS A 240 -11.81 -6.23 -19.43
CA LYS A 240 -12.98 -7.04 -19.04
C LYS A 240 -13.08 -7.25 -17.53
N LEU A 241 -11.95 -7.36 -16.84
CA LEU A 241 -11.89 -7.43 -15.39
C LEU A 241 -12.09 -6.07 -14.71
N ALA A 242 -12.07 -4.97 -15.46
CA ALA A 242 -12.19 -3.61 -14.95
C ALA A 242 -11.32 -3.37 -13.70
N VAL A 243 -10.04 -3.77 -13.78
CA VAL A 243 -9.08 -3.76 -12.66
C VAL A 243 -8.99 -2.38 -12.02
N GLN A 244 -9.15 -2.34 -10.69
CA GLN A 244 -9.04 -1.13 -9.88
C GLN A 244 -7.69 -1.09 -9.16
N SER A 245 -7.25 0.10 -8.80
CA SER A 245 -5.92 0.33 -8.22
C SER A 245 -5.66 -0.38 -6.89
N GLY A 246 -6.69 -0.71 -6.12
CA GLY A 246 -6.63 -1.36 -4.81
C GLY A 246 -7.04 -2.84 -4.79
N ASP A 247 -7.37 -3.43 -5.94
CA ASP A 247 -7.92 -4.78 -6.03
C ASP A 247 -6.99 -5.87 -5.51
N THR A 248 -7.58 -6.87 -4.88
CA THR A 248 -6.98 -8.20 -4.71
C THR A 248 -7.33 -9.05 -5.93
N LEU A 249 -6.31 -9.44 -6.69
CA LEU A 249 -6.45 -10.10 -7.97
C LEU A 249 -5.90 -11.53 -7.93
N TRP A 250 -6.61 -12.46 -8.56
CA TRP A 250 -6.12 -13.82 -8.76
C TRP A 250 -5.81 -14.06 -10.24
N ASP A 251 -4.67 -14.69 -10.52
CA ASP A 251 -4.26 -15.17 -11.85
C ASP A 251 -4.00 -16.69 -11.75
N VAL A 252 -4.94 -17.49 -12.23
CA VAL A 252 -4.90 -18.95 -12.12
C VAL A 252 -4.44 -19.56 -13.45
N GLY A 253 -3.35 -20.33 -13.36
CA GLY A 253 -2.64 -20.84 -14.54
C GLY A 253 -1.83 -19.73 -15.21
N ALA A 254 -1.01 -19.03 -14.41
CA ALA A 254 -0.36 -17.78 -14.79
C ALA A 254 0.67 -17.89 -15.93
N GLY A 255 1.16 -19.11 -16.22
CA GLY A 255 2.11 -19.35 -17.30
C GLY A 255 3.39 -18.52 -17.15
N THR A 256 3.65 -17.60 -18.07
CA THR A 256 4.82 -16.71 -17.99
C THR A 256 4.65 -15.55 -16.99
N GLY A 257 3.48 -15.41 -16.36
CA GLY A 257 3.14 -14.30 -15.48
C GLY A 257 2.85 -12.99 -16.22
N SER A 258 2.64 -13.03 -17.53
CA SER A 258 2.44 -11.79 -18.29
C SER A 258 1.15 -11.06 -17.94
N VAL A 259 0.06 -11.79 -17.65
CA VAL A 259 -1.19 -11.21 -17.17
C VAL A 259 -1.01 -10.74 -15.73
N SER A 260 -0.40 -11.56 -14.87
CA SER A 260 -0.09 -11.22 -13.48
C SER A 260 0.69 -9.91 -13.35
N VAL A 261 1.71 -9.71 -14.19
CA VAL A 261 2.52 -8.47 -14.20
C VAL A 261 1.65 -7.27 -14.58
N GLU A 262 0.85 -7.39 -15.65
CA GLU A 262 0.00 -6.28 -16.08
C GLU A 262 -1.11 -5.97 -15.04
N MET A 263 -1.67 -6.98 -14.38
CA MET A 263 -2.56 -6.81 -13.23
C MET A 263 -1.87 -6.05 -12.10
N ALA A 264 -0.64 -6.44 -11.75
CA ALA A 264 0.12 -5.81 -10.68
C ALA A 264 0.49 -4.35 -10.98
N LEU A 265 0.74 -4.03 -12.25
CA LEU A 265 0.95 -2.65 -12.72
C LEU A 265 -0.34 -1.82 -12.68
N ALA A 266 -1.49 -2.44 -13.01
CA ALA A 266 -2.80 -1.79 -12.99
C ALA A 266 -3.34 -1.57 -11.57
N ALA A 267 -3.00 -2.45 -10.62
CA ALA A 267 -3.40 -2.40 -9.23
C ALA A 267 -2.22 -2.06 -8.29
N PRO A 268 -1.65 -0.85 -8.35
CA PRO A 268 -0.44 -0.49 -7.60
C PRO A 268 -0.61 -0.50 -6.07
N TRP A 269 -1.84 -0.36 -5.58
CA TRP A 269 -2.20 -0.43 -4.15
C TRP A 269 -2.82 -1.75 -3.75
N GLY A 270 -3.07 -2.62 -4.75
CA GLY A 270 -3.63 -3.94 -4.60
C GLY A 270 -2.56 -5.03 -4.53
N ARG A 271 -3.02 -6.26 -4.55
CA ARG A 271 -2.18 -7.46 -4.52
C ARG A 271 -2.61 -8.43 -5.61
N VAL A 272 -1.65 -9.10 -6.23
CA VAL A 272 -1.90 -10.14 -7.23
C VAL A 272 -1.39 -11.46 -6.69
N PHE A 273 -2.22 -12.47 -6.71
CA PHE A 273 -1.88 -13.84 -6.33
C PHE A 273 -1.93 -14.70 -7.59
N SER A 274 -0.82 -15.38 -7.89
CA SER A 274 -0.67 -16.17 -9.11
C SER A 274 -0.39 -17.62 -8.77
N ALA A 275 -1.16 -18.57 -9.33
CA ALA A 275 -0.93 -20.00 -9.22
C ALA A 275 -0.37 -20.56 -10.51
N GLU A 276 0.70 -21.30 -10.43
CA GLU A 276 1.31 -22.02 -11.54
C GLU A 276 1.96 -23.32 -11.05
N CYS A 277 1.78 -24.41 -11.76
CA CYS A 277 2.29 -25.73 -11.36
C CYS A 277 3.50 -26.21 -12.19
N ASN A 278 3.86 -25.49 -13.26
CA ASN A 278 5.03 -25.80 -14.07
C ASN A 278 6.25 -25.04 -13.54
N ALA A 279 7.30 -25.73 -13.14
CA ALA A 279 8.49 -25.13 -12.55
C ALA A 279 9.18 -24.12 -13.49
N ASP A 280 9.31 -24.42 -14.79
CA ASP A 280 9.91 -23.50 -15.77
C ASP A 280 9.09 -22.22 -15.89
N ALA A 281 7.76 -22.33 -15.82
CA ALA A 281 6.86 -21.18 -15.84
C ALA A 281 6.97 -20.35 -14.54
N CYS A 282 7.10 -20.99 -13.40
CA CYS A 282 7.34 -20.30 -12.11
C CYS A 282 8.62 -19.46 -12.13
N GLU A 283 9.71 -19.98 -12.73
CA GLU A 283 10.94 -19.20 -12.92
C GLU A 283 10.73 -17.99 -13.83
N LEU A 284 9.94 -18.13 -14.91
CA LEU A 284 9.59 -17.00 -15.77
C LEU A 284 8.76 -15.95 -15.03
N ILE A 285 7.83 -16.36 -14.17
CA ILE A 285 7.05 -15.44 -13.32
C ILE A 285 7.99 -14.65 -12.40
N ARG A 286 8.93 -15.33 -11.71
CA ARG A 286 9.91 -14.67 -10.83
C ARG A 286 10.78 -13.67 -11.59
N ALA A 287 11.28 -14.07 -12.75
CA ALA A 287 12.10 -13.23 -13.60
C ALA A 287 11.34 -11.99 -14.13
N ASN A 288 10.10 -12.17 -14.59
CA ASN A 288 9.25 -11.07 -15.03
C ASN A 288 8.84 -10.17 -13.84
N ARG A 289 8.48 -10.74 -12.69
CA ARG A 289 8.22 -9.97 -11.46
C ARG A 289 9.38 -9.05 -11.12
N ALA A 290 10.61 -9.57 -11.12
CA ALA A 290 11.82 -8.79 -10.84
C ALA A 290 12.07 -7.72 -11.92
N LYS A 291 11.99 -8.10 -13.21
CA LYS A 291 12.21 -7.19 -14.34
C LYS A 291 11.27 -5.98 -14.32
N PHE A 292 10.00 -6.18 -13.98
CA PHE A 292 9.00 -5.12 -13.95
C PHE A 292 8.86 -4.45 -12.57
N GLY A 293 9.59 -4.90 -11.55
CA GLY A 293 9.54 -4.34 -10.20
C GLY A 293 8.14 -4.45 -9.57
N VAL A 294 7.37 -5.50 -9.90
CA VAL A 294 6.00 -5.67 -9.39
C VAL A 294 5.99 -6.52 -8.12
N HIS A 295 6.31 -5.88 -7.00
CA HIS A 295 6.47 -6.56 -5.70
C HIS A 295 5.15 -7.00 -5.07
N ASN A 296 4.02 -6.43 -5.51
CA ASN A 296 2.66 -6.83 -5.14
C ASN A 296 2.17 -8.10 -5.86
N LEU A 297 3.03 -8.77 -6.62
CA LEU A 297 2.77 -10.07 -7.24
C LEU A 297 3.32 -11.18 -6.34
N HIS A 298 2.44 -12.06 -5.89
CA HIS A 298 2.75 -13.22 -5.04
C HIS A 298 2.53 -14.50 -5.85
N LEU A 299 3.57 -15.34 -5.94
CA LEU A 299 3.51 -16.61 -6.65
C LEU A 299 3.32 -17.76 -5.66
N THR A 300 2.32 -18.59 -5.93
CA THR A 300 2.13 -19.91 -5.30
C THR A 300 2.41 -20.99 -6.34
N GLU A 301 3.41 -21.83 -6.08
CA GLU A 301 3.73 -22.98 -6.91
C GLU A 301 2.79 -24.12 -6.54
N GLY A 302 1.92 -24.49 -7.45
CA GLY A 302 0.93 -25.53 -7.20
C GLY A 302 -0.19 -25.53 -8.20
N ARG A 303 -1.03 -26.56 -8.09
CA ARG A 303 -2.22 -26.73 -8.92
C ARG A 303 -3.43 -26.12 -8.22
N ALA A 304 -4.24 -25.40 -8.95
CA ALA A 304 -5.54 -24.94 -8.48
C ALA A 304 -6.57 -26.08 -8.56
N PRO A 305 -7.52 -26.16 -7.60
CA PRO A 305 -7.84 -25.16 -6.60
C PRO A 305 -6.99 -25.20 -5.31
N GLU A 306 -6.20 -26.25 -5.05
CA GLU A 306 -5.46 -26.46 -3.79
C GLU A 306 -4.51 -25.29 -3.49
N ALA A 307 -3.85 -24.75 -4.52
CA ALA A 307 -2.94 -23.61 -4.39
C ALA A 307 -3.63 -22.29 -3.99
N LEU A 308 -4.97 -22.24 -4.01
CA LEU A 308 -5.76 -21.03 -3.71
C LEU A 308 -6.22 -20.97 -2.24
N ALA A 309 -6.02 -22.03 -1.45
CA ALA A 309 -6.67 -22.23 -0.16
C ALA A 309 -6.42 -21.09 0.86
N ASP A 310 -5.19 -20.54 0.87
CA ASP A 310 -4.77 -19.50 1.84
C ASP A 310 -4.80 -18.09 1.22
N TRP A 311 -5.39 -17.92 0.04
CA TRP A 311 -5.44 -16.63 -0.61
C TRP A 311 -6.57 -15.77 -0.04
N PRO A 312 -6.36 -14.45 0.11
CA PRO A 312 -7.43 -13.55 0.49
C PRO A 312 -8.52 -13.51 -0.59
N ALA A 313 -9.75 -13.20 -0.18
CA ALA A 313 -10.89 -13.06 -1.09
C ALA A 313 -10.55 -12.13 -2.28
N PRO A 314 -10.81 -12.54 -3.53
CA PRO A 314 -10.46 -11.76 -4.71
C PRO A 314 -11.54 -10.74 -5.07
N ASP A 315 -11.14 -9.56 -5.54
CA ASP A 315 -12.04 -8.62 -6.21
C ASP A 315 -12.23 -8.99 -7.69
N ALA A 316 -11.17 -9.57 -8.30
CA ALA A 316 -11.25 -10.07 -9.67
C ALA A 316 -10.33 -11.28 -9.89
N VAL A 317 -10.75 -12.18 -10.78
CA VAL A 317 -10.06 -13.44 -11.08
C VAL A 317 -9.91 -13.62 -12.58
N PHE A 318 -8.69 -13.85 -13.01
CA PHE A 318 -8.38 -14.37 -14.34
C PHE A 318 -8.06 -15.86 -14.26
N ILE A 319 -8.66 -16.66 -15.16
CA ILE A 319 -8.33 -18.07 -15.32
C ILE A 319 -7.76 -18.27 -16.73
N GLY A 320 -6.42 -18.34 -16.80
CA GLY A 320 -5.67 -18.54 -18.05
C GLY A 320 -5.44 -20.00 -18.39
N GLY A 321 -5.50 -20.89 -17.38
CA GLY A 321 -5.35 -22.33 -17.53
C GLY A 321 -5.84 -23.09 -16.31
N SER A 322 -6.66 -24.12 -16.50
CA SER A 322 -7.31 -24.87 -15.41
C SER A 322 -6.80 -26.31 -15.27
N LYS A 323 -6.17 -26.85 -16.30
CA LYS A 323 -5.77 -28.27 -16.38
C LYS A 323 -6.90 -29.25 -15.99
N GLY A 324 -8.14 -28.94 -16.43
CA GLY A 324 -9.32 -29.75 -16.20
C GLY A 324 -10.05 -29.49 -14.88
N ASN A 325 -9.63 -28.46 -14.10
CA ASN A 325 -10.26 -28.11 -12.82
C ASN A 325 -11.06 -26.80 -12.93
N LEU A 326 -11.50 -26.39 -14.13
CA LEU A 326 -12.10 -25.08 -14.33
C LEU A 326 -13.29 -24.84 -13.41
N ARG A 327 -14.20 -25.80 -13.32
CA ARG A 327 -15.38 -25.68 -12.48
C ARG A 327 -15.03 -25.48 -10.98
N THR A 328 -14.15 -26.32 -10.46
CA THR A 328 -13.73 -26.23 -9.05
C THR A 328 -12.98 -24.94 -8.73
N ILE A 329 -12.26 -24.38 -9.71
CA ILE A 329 -11.60 -23.07 -9.58
C ILE A 329 -12.62 -21.94 -9.51
N VAL A 330 -13.66 -21.98 -10.38
CA VAL A 330 -14.77 -21.02 -10.35
C VAL A 330 -15.54 -21.13 -9.03
N ASP A 331 -15.83 -22.36 -8.58
CA ASP A 331 -16.49 -22.62 -7.31
C ASP A 331 -15.68 -22.03 -6.13
N ALA A 332 -14.36 -22.23 -6.10
CA ALA A 332 -13.49 -21.69 -5.06
C ALA A 332 -13.44 -20.14 -5.08
N ALA A 333 -13.35 -19.53 -6.25
CA ALA A 333 -13.33 -18.07 -6.39
C ALA A 333 -14.63 -17.43 -5.91
N LEU A 334 -15.79 -17.98 -6.30
CA LEU A 334 -17.11 -17.47 -5.91
C LEU A 334 -17.47 -17.79 -4.45
N ALA A 335 -16.93 -18.88 -3.89
CA ALA A 335 -17.04 -19.16 -2.46
C ALA A 335 -16.24 -18.14 -1.62
N ALA A 336 -15.06 -17.70 -2.10
CA ALA A 336 -14.24 -16.70 -1.43
C ALA A 336 -14.84 -15.28 -1.56
N ASN A 337 -15.38 -14.94 -2.72
CA ASN A 337 -16.11 -13.69 -2.95
C ASN A 337 -17.21 -13.90 -4.02
N PRO A 338 -18.49 -13.95 -3.63
CA PRO A 338 -19.61 -14.09 -4.57
C PRO A 338 -19.71 -12.97 -5.61
N ASP A 339 -19.15 -11.80 -5.32
CA ASP A 339 -19.15 -10.63 -6.20
C ASP A 339 -17.87 -10.48 -7.03
N ALA A 340 -16.94 -11.44 -6.98
CA ALA A 340 -15.71 -11.40 -7.75
C ALA A 340 -15.98 -11.27 -9.26
N ARG A 341 -15.28 -10.36 -9.92
CA ARG A 341 -15.30 -10.23 -11.39
C ARG A 341 -14.46 -11.37 -11.97
N LEU A 342 -15.05 -12.14 -12.88
CA LEU A 342 -14.41 -13.30 -13.46
C LEU A 342 -14.14 -13.09 -14.95
N CYS A 343 -12.94 -13.48 -15.42
CA CYS A 343 -12.58 -13.56 -16.82
C CYS A 343 -11.84 -14.87 -17.08
N ILE A 344 -12.41 -15.71 -17.93
CA ILE A 344 -11.89 -17.04 -18.26
C ILE A 344 -11.42 -17.00 -19.73
N SER A 345 -10.20 -17.44 -19.98
CA SER A 345 -9.64 -17.56 -21.34
C SER A 345 -9.82 -18.98 -21.84
N ALA A 346 -10.41 -19.14 -23.01
CA ALA A 346 -10.61 -20.43 -23.67
C ALA A 346 -10.11 -20.38 -25.13
N ILE A 347 -9.32 -21.39 -25.50
CA ILE A 347 -8.85 -21.62 -26.90
C ILE A 347 -9.63 -22.75 -27.51
N ALA A 348 -9.97 -23.79 -26.74
CA ALA A 348 -10.74 -24.95 -27.15
C ALA A 348 -12.24 -24.73 -26.90
N LEU A 349 -13.08 -25.30 -27.74
CA LEU A 349 -14.53 -25.22 -27.63
C LEU A 349 -15.03 -25.94 -26.37
N GLU A 350 -14.37 -27.01 -25.95
CA GLU A 350 -14.67 -27.75 -24.75
C GLU A 350 -14.46 -26.85 -23.50
N THR A 351 -13.36 -26.09 -23.44
CA THR A 351 -13.08 -25.14 -22.37
C THR A 351 -14.09 -23.99 -22.37
N LEU A 352 -14.49 -23.51 -23.55
CA LEU A 352 -15.53 -22.49 -23.68
C LEU A 352 -16.86 -22.98 -23.12
N GLN A 353 -17.26 -24.21 -23.49
CA GLN A 353 -18.49 -24.82 -23.00
C GLN A 353 -18.45 -25.00 -21.46
N GLU A 354 -17.33 -25.50 -20.94
CA GLU A 354 -17.12 -25.68 -19.49
C GLU A 354 -17.21 -24.35 -18.74
N ALA A 355 -16.60 -23.28 -19.28
CA ALA A 355 -16.63 -21.94 -18.68
C ALA A 355 -18.05 -21.37 -18.57
N VAL A 356 -18.83 -21.48 -19.67
CA VAL A 356 -20.23 -21.05 -19.68
C VAL A 356 -21.06 -21.87 -18.70
N ALA A 357 -20.88 -23.21 -18.70
CA ALA A 357 -21.61 -24.10 -17.81
C ALA A 357 -21.26 -23.84 -16.31
N ALA A 358 -20.01 -23.55 -16.00
CA ALA A 358 -19.57 -23.21 -14.64
C ALA A 358 -20.26 -21.95 -14.11
N LEU A 359 -20.30 -20.87 -14.89
CA LEU A 359 -21.00 -19.63 -14.51
C LEU A 359 -22.51 -19.84 -14.38
N THR A 360 -23.12 -20.55 -15.33
CA THR A 360 -24.55 -20.85 -15.32
C THR A 360 -24.95 -21.66 -14.07
N ALA A 361 -24.12 -22.58 -13.61
CA ALA A 361 -24.37 -23.37 -12.40
C ALA A 361 -24.46 -22.50 -11.12
N HIS A 362 -23.85 -21.33 -11.12
CA HIS A 362 -23.97 -20.31 -10.06
C HIS A 362 -25.09 -19.29 -10.31
N GLY A 363 -25.94 -19.49 -11.34
CA GLY A 363 -26.98 -18.54 -11.70
C GLY A 363 -26.48 -17.25 -12.33
N LEU A 364 -25.22 -17.24 -12.82
CA LEU A 364 -24.59 -16.08 -13.43
C LEU A 364 -24.73 -16.15 -14.95
N ALA A 365 -25.03 -15.00 -15.59
CA ALA A 365 -24.98 -14.87 -17.03
C ALA A 365 -23.53 -14.81 -17.51
N ALA A 366 -23.25 -15.48 -18.63
CA ALA A 366 -21.93 -15.53 -19.25
C ALA A 366 -21.90 -14.69 -20.52
N GLN A 367 -21.09 -13.64 -20.54
CA GLN A 367 -20.79 -12.90 -21.78
C GLN A 367 -19.55 -13.49 -22.46
N VAL A 368 -19.68 -13.91 -23.70
CA VAL A 368 -18.57 -14.47 -24.50
C VAL A 368 -18.11 -13.44 -25.52
N THR A 369 -16.81 -13.17 -25.54
CA THR A 369 -16.16 -12.30 -26.54
C THR A 369 -15.08 -13.10 -27.26
N GLN A 370 -15.12 -13.18 -28.60
CA GLN A 370 -14.06 -13.73 -29.41
C GLN A 370 -13.05 -12.64 -29.80
N ILE A 371 -11.76 -12.94 -29.65
CA ILE A 371 -10.67 -12.07 -30.08
C ILE A 371 -9.87 -12.81 -31.13
N ALA A 372 -9.86 -12.28 -32.36
CA ALA A 372 -9.05 -12.75 -33.49
C ALA A 372 -8.00 -11.70 -33.82
N VAL A 373 -6.74 -12.08 -33.82
CA VAL A 373 -5.60 -11.18 -34.04
C VAL A 373 -4.80 -11.68 -35.24
N SER A 374 -4.53 -10.81 -36.22
CA SER A 374 -3.57 -11.04 -37.28
C SER A 374 -2.46 -9.98 -37.17
N ARG A 375 -1.21 -10.41 -37.30
CA ARG A 375 -0.04 -9.53 -37.26
C ARG A 375 0.73 -9.62 -38.56
N THR A 376 1.32 -8.53 -39.02
CA THR A 376 2.17 -8.51 -40.19
C THR A 376 3.50 -9.20 -39.92
N LYS A 377 3.98 -9.99 -40.88
CA LYS A 377 5.33 -10.55 -40.93
C LYS A 377 5.98 -10.17 -42.24
N ALA A 378 7.16 -9.56 -42.17
CA ALA A 378 7.95 -9.23 -43.35
C ALA A 378 8.41 -10.54 -44.06
N ALA A 379 8.25 -10.58 -45.36
CA ALA A 379 8.70 -11.67 -46.24
C ALA A 379 9.28 -11.04 -47.52
N GLY A 380 10.58 -10.75 -47.52
CA GLY A 380 11.22 -9.95 -48.55
C GLY A 380 10.67 -8.51 -48.59
N SER A 381 10.13 -8.08 -49.72
CA SER A 381 9.49 -6.76 -49.91
C SER A 381 8.00 -6.74 -49.52
N LEU A 382 7.44 -7.88 -49.10
CA LEU A 382 6.02 -8.02 -48.80
C LEU A 382 5.78 -8.12 -47.29
N HIS A 383 4.55 -7.77 -46.90
CA HIS A 383 4.07 -7.95 -45.54
C HIS A 383 2.88 -8.91 -45.53
N LEU A 384 3.11 -10.11 -45.02
CA LEU A 384 2.08 -11.15 -44.91
C LEU A 384 1.29 -10.96 -43.60
N LEU A 385 -0.04 -11.14 -43.65
CA LEU A 385 -0.87 -11.23 -42.48
C LEU A 385 -0.85 -12.65 -41.93
N MET A 386 -0.31 -12.82 -40.72
CA MET A 386 -0.27 -14.09 -40.01
C MET A 386 -1.36 -14.08 -38.94
N ALA A 387 -2.35 -14.95 -39.07
CA ALA A 387 -3.40 -15.14 -38.11
C ALA A 387 -2.91 -15.92 -36.87
N ASN A 388 -3.27 -15.47 -35.69
CA ASN A 388 -3.17 -16.27 -34.47
C ASN A 388 -4.48 -17.04 -34.28
N ASN A 389 -4.44 -18.12 -33.47
CA ASN A 389 -5.66 -18.80 -33.07
C ASN A 389 -6.58 -17.83 -32.35
N PRO A 390 -7.88 -17.79 -32.70
CA PRO A 390 -8.83 -16.98 -31.95
C PRO A 390 -8.93 -17.45 -30.49
N ILE A 391 -9.14 -16.51 -29.59
CA ILE A 391 -9.31 -16.76 -28.17
C ILE A 391 -10.68 -16.27 -27.74
N PHE A 392 -11.36 -17.02 -26.92
CA PHE A 392 -12.62 -16.63 -26.30
C PHE A 392 -12.34 -16.13 -24.86
N LEU A 393 -12.88 -14.98 -24.51
CA LEU A 393 -12.96 -14.50 -23.14
C LEU A 393 -14.40 -14.63 -22.66
N VAL A 394 -14.58 -15.37 -21.58
CA VAL A 394 -15.87 -15.57 -20.91
C VAL A 394 -15.85 -14.79 -19.62
N VAL A 395 -16.76 -13.84 -19.48
CA VAL A 395 -16.90 -13.02 -18.26
C VAL A 395 -18.28 -13.18 -17.66
N ARG A 396 -18.39 -13.04 -16.33
CA ARG A 396 -19.70 -12.91 -15.69
C ARG A 396 -20.29 -11.52 -15.97
N GLU A 397 -21.56 -11.47 -16.26
CA GLU A 397 -22.37 -10.25 -16.30
C GLU A 397 -22.87 -9.84 -14.93
#